data_051e9f254d135a2dbdf675491f8db147
#
_entry.id   051e9f254d135a2dbdf675491f8db147
#
_cell.length_a   1.000
_cell.length_b   1.000
_cell.length_c   1.000
_cell.angle_alpha   90.00
_cell.angle_beta   90.00
_cell.angle_gamma   90.00
#
_symmetry.space_group_name_H-M   'P 1'
#
loop_
_entity.id
_entity.type
_entity.pdbx_description
1 polymer ?
#
loop_
_entity_poly.entity_id
_entity_poly.type
_entity_poly.pdbx_seq_one_letter_code
_entity_poly.pdbx_strand_id
1 'polypeptide(L)'
;MTTSPKPVDATADAWHVLRNRTFDEIAIGDSASLERAFSSQDIHMFALQSGDVDPEPAVSSSARGTTEAICANALISAVLSTRLPGPGTRYVNQNLCFLGAVRPGDRLTVRMQVTSKDTANHHVTLACTCTNQEGVAVFQGQVEVVAPTERLERTRTVLPEIHPNAQGRTGLQSLLAHVAHLQPIRVAVAH
;
A
#
# COMPACT_ATOMS: atom_id res chain seq x y z
N MET A 1 -31.20 -23.28 -32.78
CA MET A 1 -30.48 -22.10 -32.34
C MET A 1 -29.79 -22.41 -31.01
N THR A 2 -28.55 -22.88 -31.10
CA THR A 2 -27.75 -23.28 -29.95
C THR A 2 -26.85 -22.08 -29.60
N THR A 3 -27.15 -21.44 -28.49
CA THR A 3 -26.29 -20.37 -27.93
C THR A 3 -25.06 -21.00 -27.28
N SER A 4 -23.91 -20.81 -27.91
CA SER A 4 -22.62 -21.13 -27.31
C SER A 4 -22.42 -20.35 -26.00
N PRO A 5 -21.94 -21.01 -24.93
CA PRO A 5 -21.61 -20.31 -23.70
C PRO A 5 -20.42 -19.36 -23.97
N LYS A 6 -20.57 -18.12 -23.50
CA LYS A 6 -19.53 -17.10 -23.51
C LYS A 6 -18.34 -17.60 -22.69
N PRO A 7 -17.10 -17.50 -23.18
CA PRO A 7 -15.93 -17.92 -22.39
C PRO A 7 -15.87 -17.11 -21.10
N VAL A 8 -15.84 -17.81 -19.99
CA VAL A 8 -15.57 -17.23 -18.67
C VAL A 8 -14.13 -16.72 -18.73
N ASP A 9 -13.96 -15.43 -18.48
CA ASP A 9 -12.66 -14.77 -18.48
C ASP A 9 -11.79 -15.38 -17.37
N ALA A 10 -10.93 -16.31 -17.74
CA ALA A 10 -10.04 -17.01 -16.81
C ALA A 10 -9.02 -16.07 -16.11
N THR A 11 -9.01 -14.80 -16.49
CA THR A 11 -8.16 -13.78 -15.86
C THR A 11 -8.79 -13.21 -14.58
N ALA A 12 -10.10 -13.21 -14.43
CA ALA A 12 -10.78 -12.66 -13.26
C ALA A 12 -10.53 -13.49 -12.00
N ASP A 13 -10.47 -14.82 -12.10
CA ASP A 13 -10.25 -15.70 -10.94
C ASP A 13 -8.81 -15.70 -10.43
N ALA A 14 -7.84 -15.36 -11.27
CA ALA A 14 -6.42 -15.31 -10.90
C ALA A 14 -6.12 -14.25 -9.83
N TRP A 15 -6.99 -13.26 -9.65
CA TRP A 15 -6.80 -12.17 -8.69
C TRP A 15 -7.37 -12.47 -7.28
N HIS A 16 -8.08 -13.57 -7.14
CA HIS A 16 -8.68 -13.93 -5.85
C HIS A 16 -7.75 -14.71 -4.94
N VAL A 17 -6.68 -15.28 -5.48
CA VAL A 17 -5.69 -16.03 -4.71
C VAL A 17 -4.35 -15.30 -4.75
N LEU A 18 -3.88 -14.88 -3.57
CA LEU A 18 -2.54 -14.35 -3.40
C LEU A 18 -1.59 -15.51 -3.12
N ARG A 19 -0.53 -15.61 -3.93
CA ARG A 19 0.55 -16.58 -3.77
C ARG A 19 1.86 -15.86 -3.49
N ASN A 20 2.64 -16.39 -2.56
CA ASN A 20 3.98 -15.88 -2.35
C ASN A 20 4.97 -16.53 -3.33
N ARG A 21 6.15 -15.91 -3.39
CA ARG A 21 7.39 -16.54 -3.87
C ARG A 21 8.27 -16.80 -2.66
N THR A 22 8.73 -18.04 -2.54
CA THR A 22 9.66 -18.42 -1.46
C THR A 22 11.03 -17.79 -1.71
N PHE A 23 11.84 -17.72 -0.65
CA PHE A 23 13.21 -17.21 -0.75
C PHE A 23 13.99 -17.84 -1.91
N ASP A 24 13.87 -19.14 -2.11
CA ASP A 24 14.59 -19.87 -3.16
C ASP A 24 14.08 -19.56 -4.57
N GLU A 25 12.82 -19.19 -4.69
CA GLU A 25 12.19 -18.83 -5.97
C GLU A 25 12.45 -17.38 -6.38
N ILE A 26 12.94 -16.55 -5.46
CA ILE A 26 13.27 -15.15 -5.73
C ILE A 26 14.67 -15.03 -6.30
N ALA A 27 14.83 -14.32 -7.42
CA ALA A 27 16.10 -14.01 -8.03
C ALA A 27 16.44 -12.51 -7.93
N ILE A 28 17.73 -12.21 -7.90
CA ILE A 28 18.19 -10.82 -8.05
C ILE A 28 17.75 -10.32 -9.43
N GLY A 29 17.18 -9.11 -9.48
CA GLY A 29 16.58 -8.53 -10.67
C GLY A 29 15.07 -8.73 -10.79
N ASP A 30 14.47 -9.67 -10.04
CA ASP A 30 13.01 -9.80 -9.97
C ASP A 30 12.37 -8.48 -9.54
N SER A 31 11.25 -8.14 -10.17
CA SER A 31 10.57 -6.89 -9.87
C SER A 31 9.06 -7.04 -9.82
N ALA A 32 8.43 -6.15 -9.06
CA ALA A 32 6.99 -5.99 -9.02
C ALA A 32 6.64 -4.50 -8.94
N SER A 33 5.47 -4.15 -9.44
CA SER A 33 4.96 -2.78 -9.36
C SER A 33 3.49 -2.77 -9.00
N LEU A 34 3.06 -1.67 -8.40
CA LEU A 34 1.66 -1.40 -8.07
C LEU A 34 1.36 0.05 -8.40
N GLU A 35 0.28 0.26 -9.13
CA GLU A 35 -0.26 1.59 -9.38
C GLU A 35 -1.55 1.78 -8.59
N ARG A 36 -1.73 2.98 -8.01
CA ARG A 36 -2.95 3.39 -7.33
C ARG A 36 -3.15 4.90 -7.45
N ALA A 37 -4.38 5.32 -7.71
CA ALA A 37 -4.79 6.70 -7.56
C ALA A 37 -5.13 6.98 -6.09
N PHE A 38 -4.69 8.13 -5.58
CA PHE A 38 -4.99 8.59 -4.23
C PHE A 38 -6.03 9.70 -4.29
N SER A 39 -7.18 9.46 -3.68
CA SER A 39 -8.20 10.48 -3.49
C SER A 39 -7.96 11.26 -2.19
N SER A 40 -8.58 12.44 -2.08
CA SER A 40 -8.62 13.18 -0.80
C SER A 40 -9.21 12.33 0.33
N GLN A 41 -10.14 11.43 0.02
CA GLN A 41 -10.75 10.53 1.00
C GLN A 41 -9.75 9.49 1.52
N ASP A 42 -8.88 8.94 0.65
CA ASP A 42 -7.84 7.99 1.09
C ASP A 42 -6.88 8.66 2.08
N ILE A 43 -6.45 9.89 1.78
CA ILE A 43 -5.56 10.66 2.64
C ILE A 43 -6.25 10.97 3.97
N HIS A 44 -7.50 11.41 3.93
CA HIS A 44 -8.28 11.73 5.13
C HIS A 44 -8.50 10.48 6.01
N MET A 45 -8.82 9.34 5.40
CA MET A 45 -8.96 8.08 6.13
C MET A 45 -7.64 7.63 6.78
N PHE A 46 -6.52 7.81 6.08
CA PHE A 46 -5.20 7.52 6.63
C PHE A 46 -4.87 8.45 7.81
N ALA A 47 -5.14 9.75 7.70
CA ALA A 47 -4.96 10.71 8.79
C ALA A 47 -5.77 10.31 10.04
N LEU A 48 -7.04 9.94 9.86
CA LEU A 48 -7.89 9.47 10.96
C LEU A 48 -7.32 8.21 11.64
N GLN A 49 -6.81 7.25 10.84
CA GLN A 49 -6.24 6.00 11.37
C GLN A 49 -4.92 6.20 12.09
N SER A 50 -4.10 7.15 11.63
CA SER A 50 -2.82 7.49 12.26
C SER A 50 -2.97 8.40 13.49
N GLY A 51 -4.16 8.94 13.74
CA GLY A 51 -4.39 9.92 14.81
C GLY A 51 -3.89 11.31 14.46
N ASP A 52 -3.60 11.57 13.19
CA ASP A 52 -3.31 12.91 12.68
C ASP A 52 -4.63 13.66 12.56
N VAL A 53 -4.90 14.49 13.55
CA VAL A 53 -6.18 15.22 13.70
C VAL A 53 -6.09 16.67 13.21
N ASP A 54 -5.01 17.04 12.54
CA ASP A 54 -4.90 18.35 11.92
C ASP A 54 -5.67 18.36 10.58
N PRO A 55 -6.92 18.90 10.55
CA PRO A 55 -7.74 18.85 9.35
C PRO A 55 -7.38 19.95 8.34
N GLU A 56 -6.32 20.74 8.60
CA GLU A 56 -5.91 21.75 7.64
C GLU A 56 -5.45 21.02 6.37
N PRO A 57 -6.24 21.09 5.28
CA PRO A 57 -5.72 20.64 4.01
C PRO A 57 -4.48 21.48 3.75
N ALA A 58 -3.36 20.83 3.41
CA ALA A 58 -2.12 21.50 3.05
C ALA A 58 -2.38 22.44 1.84
N VAL A 59 -3.01 23.58 2.10
CA VAL A 59 -3.33 24.64 1.12
C VAL A 59 -2.07 25.44 0.80
N SER A 60 -1.01 25.28 1.58
CA SER A 60 0.25 25.94 1.27
C SER A 60 1.07 25.04 0.32
N SER A 61 1.27 25.53 -0.87
CA SER A 61 2.00 24.94 -1.99
C SER A 61 3.47 24.61 -1.72
N SER A 62 3.94 24.69 -0.50
CA SER A 62 5.33 24.45 -0.10
C SER A 62 5.52 23.34 0.94
N ALA A 63 4.47 22.87 1.58
CA ALA A 63 4.58 21.80 2.56
C ALA A 63 4.49 20.44 1.84
N ARG A 64 5.56 19.68 1.86
CA ARG A 64 5.51 18.24 1.62
C ARG A 64 4.67 17.67 2.76
N GLY A 65 3.38 17.40 2.51
CA GLY A 65 2.50 16.88 3.52
C GLY A 65 3.06 15.57 4.06
N THR A 66 3.27 15.50 5.37
CA THR A 66 3.80 14.29 6.01
C THR A 66 2.83 13.13 5.82
N THR A 67 1.54 13.40 5.97
CA THR A 67 0.47 12.42 5.84
C THR A 67 0.39 11.83 4.44
N GLU A 68 0.46 12.66 3.41
CA GLU A 68 0.43 12.23 2.01
C GLU A 68 1.66 11.38 1.66
N ALA A 69 2.84 11.79 2.12
CA ALA A 69 4.09 11.05 1.89
C ALA A 69 4.05 9.66 2.55
N ILE A 70 3.58 9.57 3.78
CA ILE A 70 3.47 8.29 4.49
C ILE A 70 2.33 7.44 3.91
N CYS A 71 1.23 8.05 3.49
CA CYS A 71 0.16 7.35 2.77
C CYS A 71 0.70 6.71 1.47
N ALA A 72 1.51 7.43 0.70
CA ALA A 72 2.17 6.89 -0.49
C ALA A 72 3.12 5.73 -0.15
N ASN A 73 3.83 5.82 0.98
CA ASN A 73 4.70 4.75 1.46
C ASN A 73 3.92 3.44 1.76
N ALA A 74 2.65 3.51 2.12
CA ALA A 74 1.83 2.33 2.35
C ALA A 74 1.71 1.41 1.11
N LEU A 75 1.95 1.95 -0.11
CA LEU A 75 2.00 1.14 -1.34
C LEU A 75 3.15 0.13 -1.33
N ILE A 76 4.27 0.42 -0.66
CA ILE A 76 5.38 -0.52 -0.49
C ILE A 76 4.87 -1.77 0.23
N SER A 77 4.15 -1.58 1.35
CA SER A 77 3.55 -2.70 2.09
C SER A 77 2.60 -3.52 1.21
N ALA A 78 1.80 -2.86 0.38
CA ALA A 78 0.89 -3.53 -0.53
C ALA A 78 1.64 -4.39 -1.58
N VAL A 79 2.75 -3.89 -2.16
CA VAL A 79 3.59 -4.68 -3.08
C VAL A 79 4.19 -5.88 -2.36
N LEU A 80 4.79 -5.66 -1.19
CA LEU A 80 5.46 -6.71 -0.42
C LEU A 80 4.51 -7.83 0.03
N SER A 81 3.31 -7.48 0.43
CA SER A 81 2.34 -8.45 0.97
C SER A 81 1.53 -9.19 -0.11
N THR A 82 1.45 -8.63 -1.34
CA THR A 82 0.56 -9.18 -2.37
C THR A 82 1.27 -9.61 -3.65
N ARG A 83 2.52 -9.16 -3.88
CA ARG A 83 3.21 -9.39 -5.16
C ARG A 83 4.60 -10.00 -5.03
N LEU A 84 5.52 -9.33 -4.30
CA LEU A 84 6.92 -9.76 -4.23
C LEU A 84 7.54 -9.35 -2.89
N PRO A 85 7.90 -10.29 -2.01
CA PRO A 85 7.71 -11.75 -2.04
C PRO A 85 6.26 -12.25 -1.97
N GLY A 86 5.31 -11.46 -1.45
CA GLY A 86 3.91 -11.84 -1.27
C GLY A 86 3.57 -12.28 0.18
N PRO A 87 2.50 -13.04 0.38
CA PRO A 87 2.06 -13.48 1.71
C PRO A 87 3.18 -14.14 2.53
N GLY A 88 3.27 -13.81 3.82
CA GLY A 88 4.31 -14.33 4.71
C GLY A 88 5.59 -13.48 4.79
N THR A 89 5.70 -12.44 3.97
CA THR A 89 6.81 -11.48 4.05
C THR A 89 6.80 -10.74 5.38
N ARG A 90 7.96 -10.58 6.02
CA ARG A 90 8.14 -9.80 7.24
C ARG A 90 9.07 -8.62 6.99
N TYR A 91 8.65 -7.44 7.40
CA TYR A 91 9.45 -6.23 7.32
C TYR A 91 10.64 -6.29 8.28
N VAL A 92 11.82 -5.84 7.83
CA VAL A 92 13.04 -5.72 8.66
C VAL A 92 13.43 -4.27 8.77
N ASN A 93 13.68 -3.63 7.62
CA ASN A 93 14.20 -2.27 7.59
C ASN A 93 13.71 -1.53 6.33
N GLN A 94 13.73 -0.20 6.42
CA GLN A 94 13.39 0.67 5.31
C GLN A 94 14.20 1.97 5.41
N ASN A 95 14.79 2.37 4.30
CA ASN A 95 15.45 3.67 4.15
C ASN A 95 14.92 4.33 2.88
N LEU A 96 14.19 5.42 3.03
CA LEU A 96 13.58 6.16 1.92
C LEU A 96 13.97 7.63 1.97
N CYS A 97 14.17 8.20 0.79
CA CYS A 97 14.32 9.63 0.57
C CYS A 97 13.08 10.13 -0.16
N PHE A 98 12.33 11.04 0.46
CA PHE A 98 11.18 11.70 -0.16
C PHE A 98 11.65 12.89 -0.99
N LEU A 99 11.34 12.86 -2.28
CA LEU A 99 11.85 13.80 -3.28
C LEU A 99 10.78 14.79 -3.75
N GLY A 100 9.51 14.34 -3.78
CA GLY A 100 8.39 15.10 -4.28
C GLY A 100 7.18 15.07 -3.34
N ALA A 101 6.29 16.03 -3.52
CA ALA A 101 5.00 16.04 -2.84
C ALA A 101 4.00 15.10 -3.53
N VAL A 102 3.12 14.50 -2.75
CA VAL A 102 1.93 13.78 -3.24
C VAL A 102 0.75 14.72 -3.10
N ARG A 103 -0.13 14.70 -4.10
CA ARG A 103 -1.35 15.51 -4.10
C ARG A 103 -2.58 14.62 -4.22
N PRO A 104 -3.70 15.02 -3.64
CA PRO A 104 -4.97 14.35 -3.91
C PRO A 104 -5.25 14.31 -5.40
N GLY A 105 -5.57 13.13 -5.92
CA GLY A 105 -5.77 12.87 -7.35
C GLY A 105 -4.55 12.31 -8.06
N ASP A 106 -3.38 12.32 -7.44
CA ASP A 106 -2.18 11.71 -8.04
C ASP A 106 -2.36 10.21 -8.22
N ARG A 107 -1.86 9.73 -9.36
CA ARG A 107 -1.72 8.31 -9.65
C ARG A 107 -0.27 7.92 -9.41
N LEU A 108 -0.03 7.17 -8.35
CA LEU A 108 1.30 6.77 -7.93
C LEU A 108 1.61 5.34 -8.38
N THR A 109 2.81 5.17 -8.93
CA THR A 109 3.37 3.87 -9.30
C THR A 109 4.56 3.57 -8.43
N VAL A 110 4.45 2.56 -7.56
CA VAL A 110 5.59 2.01 -6.82
C VAL A 110 6.15 0.84 -7.60
N ARG A 111 7.45 0.86 -7.86
CA ARG A 111 8.22 -0.25 -8.41
C ARG A 111 9.27 -0.70 -7.40
N MET A 112 9.35 -2.01 -7.22
CA MET A 112 10.35 -2.64 -6.36
C MET A 112 11.13 -3.67 -7.16
N GLN A 113 12.46 -3.74 -6.93
CA GLN A 113 13.34 -4.69 -7.60
C GLN A 113 14.33 -5.29 -6.60
N VAL A 114 14.47 -6.61 -6.62
CA VAL A 114 15.42 -7.34 -5.78
C VAL A 114 16.84 -6.97 -6.19
N THR A 115 17.63 -6.47 -5.24
CA THR A 115 19.03 -6.07 -5.45
C THR A 115 20.02 -7.00 -4.76
N SER A 116 19.62 -7.61 -3.64
CA SER A 116 20.48 -8.59 -2.94
C SER A 116 19.65 -9.60 -2.16
N LYS A 117 20.30 -10.73 -1.84
CA LYS A 117 19.76 -11.82 -1.02
C LYS A 117 20.82 -12.25 -0.02
N ASP A 118 20.43 -12.44 1.23
CA ASP A 118 21.24 -13.06 2.29
C ASP A 118 20.65 -14.44 2.62
N THR A 119 21.40 -15.48 2.30
CA THR A 119 20.97 -16.87 2.51
C THR A 119 20.99 -17.30 3.98
N ALA A 120 21.80 -16.66 4.82
CA ALA A 120 21.91 -17.01 6.23
C ALA A 120 20.63 -16.71 7.01
N ASN A 121 19.97 -15.60 6.66
CA ASN A 121 18.80 -15.07 7.37
C ASN A 121 17.53 -15.00 6.50
N HIS A 122 17.59 -15.45 5.24
CA HIS A 122 16.54 -15.33 4.22
C HIS A 122 16.12 -13.88 3.97
N HIS A 123 17.05 -12.94 4.15
CA HIS A 123 16.81 -11.52 3.88
C HIS A 123 16.88 -11.23 2.39
N VAL A 124 15.98 -10.39 1.95
CA VAL A 124 15.93 -9.88 0.57
C VAL A 124 15.87 -8.36 0.65
N THR A 125 16.81 -7.69 -0.02
CA THR A 125 16.82 -6.24 -0.18
C THR A 125 16.20 -5.90 -1.53
N LEU A 126 15.28 -4.95 -1.52
CA LEU A 126 14.62 -4.44 -2.71
C LEU A 126 14.87 -2.94 -2.83
N ALA A 127 15.37 -2.51 -3.99
CA ALA A 127 15.33 -1.10 -4.37
C ALA A 127 13.87 -0.71 -4.62
N CYS A 128 13.49 0.46 -4.18
CA CYS A 128 12.13 0.97 -4.26
C CYS A 128 12.12 2.37 -4.89
N THR A 129 11.23 2.58 -5.85
CA THR A 129 10.96 3.88 -6.46
C THR A 129 9.46 4.10 -6.55
N CYS A 130 9.04 5.33 -6.28
CA CYS A 130 7.66 5.77 -6.48
C CYS A 130 7.67 6.98 -7.41
N THR A 131 6.83 6.94 -8.44
CA THR A 131 6.64 8.06 -9.37
C THR A 131 5.15 8.40 -9.46
N ASN A 132 4.85 9.65 -9.81
CA ASN A 132 3.50 10.07 -10.14
C ASN A 132 3.19 9.81 -11.63
N GLN A 133 2.01 10.20 -12.08
CA GLN A 133 1.54 10.05 -13.46
C GLN A 133 2.38 10.79 -14.51
N GLU A 134 3.17 11.76 -14.10
CA GLU A 134 4.09 12.53 -14.96
C GLU A 134 5.49 11.92 -15.00
N GLY A 135 5.71 10.81 -14.27
CA GLY A 135 7.03 10.18 -14.11
C GLY A 135 7.95 10.89 -13.14
N VAL A 136 7.44 11.89 -12.39
CA VAL A 136 8.22 12.60 -11.38
C VAL A 136 8.39 11.72 -10.16
N ALA A 137 9.63 11.63 -9.65
CA ALA A 137 9.94 10.84 -8.46
C ALA A 137 9.33 11.46 -7.20
N VAL A 138 8.56 10.65 -6.47
CA VAL A 138 7.97 11.00 -5.17
C VAL A 138 8.87 10.57 -4.04
N PHE A 139 9.34 9.34 -4.09
CA PHE A 139 10.36 8.82 -3.18
C PHE A 139 11.19 7.72 -3.85
N GLN A 140 12.35 7.46 -3.28
CA GLN A 140 13.22 6.34 -3.64
C GLN A 140 13.99 5.84 -2.43
N GLY A 141 14.46 4.59 -2.50
CA GLY A 141 15.27 4.01 -1.45
C GLY A 141 15.34 2.50 -1.50
N GLN A 142 15.46 1.89 -0.33
CA GLN A 142 15.59 0.45 -0.19
C GLN A 142 14.72 -0.04 0.96
N VAL A 143 14.25 -1.27 0.80
CA VAL A 143 13.49 -2.01 1.82
C VAL A 143 14.13 -3.37 1.99
N GLU A 144 14.28 -3.80 3.22
CA GLU A 144 14.77 -5.12 3.58
C GLU A 144 13.65 -5.91 4.24
N VAL A 145 13.48 -7.16 3.81
CA VAL A 145 12.45 -8.07 4.31
C VAL A 145 13.02 -9.45 4.53
N VAL A 146 12.40 -10.22 5.43
CA VAL A 146 12.57 -11.68 5.46
C VAL A 146 11.56 -12.28 4.48
N ALA A 147 12.06 -12.97 3.47
CA ALA A 147 11.22 -13.68 2.53
C ALA A 147 10.71 -14.99 3.14
N PRO A 148 9.48 -15.41 2.83
CA PRO A 148 8.96 -16.70 3.27
C PRO A 148 9.77 -17.86 2.69
N THR A 149 9.97 -18.90 3.48
CA THR A 149 10.61 -20.15 3.04
C THR A 149 9.61 -21.22 2.62
N GLU A 150 8.35 -21.04 3.03
CA GLU A 150 7.25 -21.93 2.71
C GLU A 150 6.27 -21.28 1.74
N ARG A 151 5.67 -22.09 0.86
CA ARG A 151 4.65 -21.62 -0.05
C ARG A 151 3.35 -21.37 0.69
N LEU A 152 2.83 -20.15 0.56
CA LEU A 152 1.58 -19.71 1.15
C LEU A 152 0.61 -19.25 0.06
N GLU A 153 -0.63 -19.70 0.20
CA GLU A 153 -1.75 -19.22 -0.61
C GLU A 153 -2.82 -18.63 0.31
N ARG A 154 -3.32 -17.48 -0.05
CA ARG A 154 -4.42 -16.82 0.70
C ARG A 154 -5.47 -16.33 -0.28
N THR A 155 -6.72 -16.61 0.01
CA THR A 155 -7.83 -15.97 -0.70
C THR A 155 -7.83 -14.48 -0.34
N ARG A 156 -7.84 -13.63 -1.35
CA ARG A 156 -7.97 -12.19 -1.15
C ARG A 156 -9.37 -11.90 -0.63
N THR A 157 -9.46 -11.28 0.54
CA THR A 157 -10.72 -10.71 0.99
C THR A 157 -10.99 -9.47 0.13
N VAL A 158 -11.99 -9.55 -0.72
CA VAL A 158 -12.48 -8.36 -1.43
C VAL A 158 -13.22 -7.53 -0.38
N LEU A 159 -12.60 -6.43 0.05
CA LEU A 159 -13.30 -5.46 0.85
C LEU A 159 -14.40 -4.85 -0.03
N PRO A 160 -15.65 -4.77 0.45
CA PRO A 160 -16.69 -4.08 -0.30
C PRO A 160 -16.23 -2.65 -0.59
N GLU A 161 -16.38 -2.20 -1.82
CA GLU A 161 -16.17 -0.80 -2.16
C GLU A 161 -17.16 0.01 -1.32
N ILE A 162 -16.62 0.82 -0.41
CA ILE A 162 -17.45 1.75 0.36
C ILE A 162 -17.75 2.91 -0.59
N HIS A 163 -18.81 2.75 -1.37
CA HIS A 163 -19.35 3.89 -2.11
C HIS A 163 -20.08 4.80 -1.11
N PRO A 164 -19.68 6.08 -0.98
CA PRO A 164 -20.53 7.03 -0.30
C PRO A 164 -21.84 7.09 -1.11
N ASN A 165 -22.93 6.58 -0.52
CA ASN A 165 -24.22 6.72 -1.16
C ASN A 165 -24.53 8.23 -1.31
N ALA A 166 -25.29 8.60 -2.34
CA ALA A 166 -25.54 9.98 -2.76
C ALA A 166 -26.15 10.90 -1.67
N GLN A 167 -26.39 10.39 -0.49
CA GLN A 167 -26.87 11.14 0.68
C GLN A 167 -25.80 11.40 1.75
N GLY A 168 -24.55 11.00 1.53
CA GLY A 168 -23.35 11.53 2.21
C GLY A 168 -23.25 11.42 3.75
N ARG A 169 -24.26 10.95 4.45
CA ARG A 169 -24.31 11.04 5.92
C ARG A 169 -24.25 9.72 6.68
N THR A 170 -24.75 8.63 6.13
CA THR A 170 -24.93 7.41 6.92
C THR A 170 -23.66 6.55 7.05
N GLY A 171 -22.79 6.52 6.05
CA GLY A 171 -21.55 5.74 6.12
C GLY A 171 -20.51 6.39 7.03
N LEU A 172 -20.34 7.71 6.92
CA LEU A 172 -19.38 8.46 7.72
C LEU A 172 -19.83 8.55 9.20
N GLN A 173 -21.12 8.73 9.46
CA GLN A 173 -21.64 8.75 10.82
C GLN A 173 -21.54 7.40 11.52
N SER A 174 -21.74 6.30 10.80
CA SER A 174 -21.54 4.95 11.36
C SER A 174 -20.06 4.67 11.65
N LEU A 175 -19.15 5.14 10.78
CA LEU A 175 -17.72 5.04 10.99
C LEU A 175 -17.25 5.91 12.17
N LEU A 176 -17.72 7.15 12.25
CA LEU A 176 -17.42 8.07 13.36
C LEU A 176 -17.98 7.55 14.69
N ALA A 177 -19.14 6.91 14.68
CA ALA A 177 -19.69 6.27 15.88
C ALA A 177 -18.83 5.08 16.33
N HIS A 178 -18.22 4.34 15.37
CA HIS A 178 -17.31 3.24 15.69
C HIS A 178 -15.96 3.73 16.23
N VAL A 179 -15.45 4.83 15.68
CA VAL A 179 -14.20 5.48 16.12
C VAL A 179 -14.36 6.19 17.46
N ALA A 180 -15.55 6.71 17.77
CA ALA A 180 -15.84 7.39 19.06
C ALA A 180 -15.70 6.44 20.29
N HIS A 181 -15.70 5.13 20.10
CA HIS A 181 -15.45 4.15 21.14
C HIS A 181 -13.96 3.77 21.31
N LEU A 182 -13.08 4.25 20.39
CA LEU A 182 -11.64 4.08 20.58
C LEU A 182 -11.18 5.13 21.58
N GLN A 183 -10.61 4.66 22.71
CA GLN A 183 -10.06 5.57 23.72
C GLN A 183 -8.97 6.45 23.11
N PRO A 184 -8.92 7.75 23.44
CA PRO A 184 -7.88 8.64 22.93
C PRO A 184 -6.51 8.12 23.37
N ILE A 185 -5.60 8.01 22.40
CA ILE A 185 -4.20 7.66 22.67
C ILE A 185 -3.64 8.77 23.58
N ARG A 186 -3.34 8.42 24.84
CA ARG A 186 -2.65 9.34 25.75
C ARG A 186 -1.19 9.44 25.31
N VAL A 187 -0.83 10.53 24.67
CA VAL A 187 0.56 10.89 24.43
C VAL A 187 1.15 11.33 25.78
N ALA A 188 2.02 10.52 26.34
CA ALA A 188 2.82 10.93 27.48
C ALA A 188 3.90 11.88 26.96
N VAL A 189 3.74 13.18 27.22
CA VAL A 189 4.82 14.14 27.01
C VAL A 189 5.76 13.98 28.21
N ALA A 190 6.94 13.41 27.98
CA ALA A 190 8.02 13.44 28.96
C ALA A 190 8.56 14.88 29.03
N HIS A 191 8.56 15.46 30.24
CA HIS A 191 9.23 16.71 30.56
C HIS A 191 10.71 16.45 30.86
#